data_f13926633fbcaa4d8d21c62d706721a0
#
_entry.id   f13926633fbcaa4d8d21c62d706721a0
#
_cell.length_a   1.000
_cell.length_b   1.000
_cell.length_c   1.000
_cell.angle_alpha   90.00
_cell.angle_beta   90.00
_cell.angle_gamma   90.00
#
_symmetry.space_group_name_H-M   'P 1'
#
loop_
_entity.id
_entity.type
_entity.pdbx_description
1 polymer ?
#
loop_
_entity_poly.entity_id
_entity_poly.type
_entity_poly.pdbx_seq_one_letter_code
_entity_poly.pdbx_strand_id
1 'polypeptide(L)'
;MKNKFSLVLLVLLISLCSSSSNDNTDTIKLNNLNLKPLIEEDKIQLETDFLIINYWASWCLECIEEHELLISLAESQKLEGKVVMVSFQDNIENSIEFLNNYGYGNIVYAIDNESKLAIDSGVFGVPETHII
;
A
#
# COMPACT_ATOMS: atom_id res chain seq x y z
N MET A 1 -59.69 -52.47 -3.16
CA MET A 1 -59.60 -51.07 -2.71
C MET A 1 -58.47 -50.96 -1.74
N LYS A 2 -57.28 -50.65 -2.16
CA LYS A 2 -56.17 -50.31 -1.31
C LYS A 2 -55.33 -49.25 -2.07
N ASN A 3 -55.52 -48.01 -1.71
CA ASN A 3 -54.77 -46.91 -2.21
C ASN A 3 -53.35 -47.08 -1.75
N LYS A 4 -52.46 -47.38 -2.66
CA LYS A 4 -50.99 -47.26 -2.41
C LYS A 4 -50.65 -45.81 -2.52
N PHE A 5 -50.46 -45.16 -1.40
CA PHE A 5 -49.84 -43.89 -1.29
C PHE A 5 -48.40 -44.05 -1.75
N SER A 6 -48.16 -43.65 -2.98
CA SER A 6 -46.78 -43.53 -3.49
C SER A 6 -46.19 -42.30 -2.86
N LEU A 7 -45.42 -42.52 -1.82
CA LEU A 7 -44.60 -41.49 -1.20
C LEU A 7 -43.47 -41.15 -2.17
N VAL A 8 -43.73 -40.16 -3.02
CA VAL A 8 -42.68 -39.56 -3.85
C VAL A 8 -41.78 -38.82 -2.90
N LEU A 9 -40.70 -39.47 -2.56
CA LEU A 9 -39.59 -38.85 -1.82
C LEU A 9 -38.96 -37.81 -2.74
N LEU A 10 -39.43 -36.57 -2.63
CA LEU A 10 -38.82 -35.43 -3.27
C LEU A 10 -37.49 -35.18 -2.58
N VAL A 11 -36.46 -35.82 -3.10
CA VAL A 11 -35.09 -35.50 -2.70
C VAL A 11 -34.77 -34.11 -3.22
N LEU A 12 -34.96 -33.12 -2.37
CA LEU A 12 -34.42 -31.78 -2.57
C LEU A 12 -32.90 -31.91 -2.57
N LEU A 13 -32.33 -32.00 -3.75
CA LEU A 13 -30.92 -31.76 -3.98
C LEU A 13 -30.66 -30.27 -3.67
N ILE A 14 -30.40 -29.99 -2.40
CA ILE A 14 -29.82 -28.74 -2.01
C ILE A 14 -28.39 -28.77 -2.57
N SER A 15 -28.24 -28.25 -3.79
CA SER A 15 -26.95 -27.90 -4.32
C SER A 15 -26.37 -26.84 -3.38
N LEU A 16 -25.58 -27.29 -2.43
CA LEU A 16 -24.65 -26.40 -1.73
C LEU A 16 -23.66 -25.91 -2.79
N CYS A 17 -23.99 -24.77 -3.41
CA CYS A 17 -22.98 -23.90 -4.00
C CYS A 17 -22.06 -23.47 -2.86
N SER A 18 -21.08 -24.29 -2.59
CA SER A 18 -19.90 -23.85 -1.87
C SER A 18 -19.23 -22.84 -2.78
N SER A 19 -19.60 -21.58 -2.65
CA SER A 19 -18.80 -20.47 -3.14
C SER A 19 -17.50 -20.53 -2.36
N SER A 20 -16.54 -21.25 -2.90
CA SER A 20 -15.15 -21.07 -2.55
C SER A 20 -14.81 -19.66 -3.06
N SER A 21 -15.05 -18.66 -2.24
CA SER A 21 -14.40 -17.38 -2.39
C SER A 21 -12.91 -17.68 -2.18
N ASN A 22 -12.21 -17.94 -3.29
CA ASN A 22 -10.79 -17.69 -3.34
C ASN A 22 -10.65 -16.18 -3.11
N ASP A 23 -10.53 -15.82 -1.85
CA ASP A 23 -10.04 -14.53 -1.44
C ASP A 23 -8.54 -14.52 -1.77
N ASN A 24 -8.25 -14.46 -3.07
CA ASN A 24 -6.97 -13.96 -3.54
C ASN A 24 -7.00 -12.46 -3.25
N THR A 25 -6.82 -12.12 -1.99
CA THR A 25 -6.39 -10.78 -1.63
C THR A 25 -4.99 -10.67 -2.21
N ASP A 26 -4.87 -10.03 -3.38
CA ASP A 26 -3.58 -9.73 -3.97
C ASP A 26 -2.87 -8.81 -2.97
N THR A 27 -2.00 -9.38 -2.16
CA THR A 27 -1.23 -8.63 -1.18
C THR A 27 -0.07 -7.96 -1.89
N ILE A 28 0.11 -6.69 -1.61
CA ILE A 28 1.23 -5.90 -2.14
C ILE A 28 2.42 -6.12 -1.21
N LYS A 29 3.53 -6.55 -1.79
CA LYS A 29 4.80 -6.70 -1.10
C LYS A 29 5.71 -5.53 -1.48
N LEU A 30 6.00 -4.69 -0.51
CA LEU A 30 6.79 -3.49 -0.73
C LEU A 30 8.21 -3.79 -1.29
N ASN A 31 8.79 -4.93 -0.91
CA ASN A 31 10.08 -5.38 -1.44
C ASN A 31 10.07 -5.68 -2.95
N ASN A 32 8.89 -5.91 -3.56
CA ASN A 32 8.78 -6.11 -5.00
C ASN A 32 8.86 -4.80 -5.79
N LEU A 33 8.75 -3.65 -5.12
CA LEU A 33 8.83 -2.32 -5.74
C LEU A 33 10.27 -1.85 -6.01
N ASN A 34 11.27 -2.66 -5.64
CA ASN A 34 12.70 -2.37 -5.87
C ASN A 34 13.16 -1.02 -5.29
N LEU A 35 12.56 -0.62 -4.18
CA LEU A 35 12.92 0.59 -3.44
C LEU A 35 14.09 0.31 -2.49
N LYS A 36 14.89 1.33 -2.21
CA LYS A 36 15.90 1.27 -1.15
C LYS A 36 15.39 1.99 0.09
N PRO A 37 15.54 1.40 1.28
CA PRO A 37 15.18 2.06 2.52
C PRO A 37 16.05 3.29 2.75
N LEU A 38 15.47 4.37 3.25
CA LEU A 38 16.22 5.54 3.71
C LEU A 38 16.65 5.42 5.16
N ILE A 39 15.88 4.69 5.99
CA ILE A 39 16.08 4.67 7.44
C ILE A 39 16.12 3.24 7.97
N GLU A 40 15.06 2.46 7.83
CA GLU A 40 14.92 1.14 8.45
C GLU A 40 14.70 0.08 7.39
N GLU A 41 15.65 -0.86 7.28
CA GLU A 41 15.61 -1.92 6.25
C GLU A 41 14.43 -2.90 6.44
N ASP A 42 14.02 -3.15 7.65
CA ASP A 42 12.97 -4.10 8.00
C ASP A 42 11.56 -3.60 7.63
N LYS A 43 11.33 -2.31 7.59
CA LYS A 43 10.02 -1.76 7.17
C LYS A 43 9.69 -1.99 5.70
N ILE A 44 10.66 -2.30 4.86
CA ILE A 44 10.43 -2.63 3.43
C ILE A 44 9.88 -4.05 3.23
N GLN A 45 9.81 -4.87 4.25
CA GLN A 45 9.23 -6.22 4.18
C GLN A 45 7.72 -6.27 4.42
N LEU A 46 7.07 -5.12 4.39
CA LEU A 46 5.63 -5.00 4.57
C LEU A 46 4.85 -5.75 3.49
N GLU A 47 3.81 -6.44 3.94
CA GLU A 47 2.80 -7.06 3.11
C GLU A 47 1.43 -6.52 3.53
N THR A 48 0.69 -5.93 2.60
CA THR A 48 -0.59 -5.28 2.87
C THR A 48 -1.54 -5.39 1.68
N ASP A 49 -2.81 -5.12 1.91
CA ASP A 49 -3.88 -5.11 0.92
C ASP A 49 -3.88 -3.86 0.04
N PHE A 50 -3.32 -2.75 0.54
CA PHE A 50 -3.13 -1.52 -0.24
C PHE A 50 -2.00 -0.69 0.36
N LEU A 51 -1.44 0.21 -0.45
CA LEU A 51 -0.44 1.20 -0.04
C LEU A 51 -0.85 2.60 -0.48
N ILE A 52 -0.53 3.57 0.36
CA ILE A 52 -0.53 4.99 0.02
C ILE A 52 0.92 5.37 -0.22
N ILE A 53 1.27 5.61 -1.48
CA ILE A 53 2.62 5.99 -1.88
C ILE A 53 2.63 7.48 -2.20
N ASN A 54 3.39 8.25 -1.43
CA ASN A 54 3.64 9.65 -1.70
C ASN A 54 5.05 9.80 -2.30
N TYR A 55 5.12 10.38 -3.49
CA TYR A 55 6.37 10.76 -4.14
C TYR A 55 6.72 12.18 -3.75
N TRP A 56 7.94 12.39 -3.29
CA TRP A 56 8.43 13.67 -2.78
C TRP A 56 9.90 13.90 -3.09
N ALA A 57 10.41 15.09 -2.82
CA ALA A 57 11.83 15.39 -2.90
C ALA A 57 12.22 16.50 -1.89
N SER A 58 13.48 16.53 -1.48
CA SER A 58 13.98 17.53 -0.53
C SER A 58 13.92 18.95 -1.06
N TRP A 59 14.02 19.13 -2.37
CA TRP A 59 13.96 20.41 -3.07
C TRP A 59 12.55 20.91 -3.38
N CYS A 60 11.51 20.14 -3.01
CA CYS A 60 10.10 20.42 -3.31
C CYS A 60 9.48 21.21 -2.15
N LEU A 61 9.13 22.47 -2.41
CA LEU A 61 8.54 23.34 -1.40
C LEU A 61 7.17 22.86 -0.92
N GLU A 62 6.33 22.46 -1.86
CA GLU A 62 4.99 21.95 -1.57
C GLU A 62 5.02 20.64 -0.78
N CYS A 63 6.10 19.85 -0.93
CA CYS A 63 6.31 18.64 -0.15
C CYS A 63 6.54 18.95 1.34
N ILE A 64 7.15 20.09 1.65
CA ILE A 64 7.31 20.55 3.05
C ILE A 64 5.96 20.80 3.69
N GLU A 65 5.06 21.47 2.98
CA GLU A 65 3.71 21.81 3.49
C GLU A 65 2.85 20.56 3.70
N GLU A 66 2.99 19.55 2.82
CA GLU A 66 2.23 18.31 2.89
C GLU A 66 2.77 17.35 3.96
N HIS A 67 4.05 17.44 4.31
CA HIS A 67 4.75 16.44 5.11
C HIS A 67 4.10 16.19 6.49
N GLU A 68 3.72 17.23 7.21
CA GLU A 68 3.07 17.12 8.51
C GLU A 68 1.70 16.41 8.40
N LEU A 69 0.99 16.64 7.31
CA LEU A 69 -0.29 15.98 7.05
C LEU A 69 -0.12 14.49 6.79
N LEU A 70 0.94 14.11 6.09
CA LEU A 70 1.27 12.69 5.84
C LEU A 70 1.68 11.99 7.14
N ILE A 71 2.45 12.64 8.01
CA ILE A 71 2.76 12.10 9.34
C ILE A 71 1.46 11.86 10.14
N SER A 72 0.59 12.85 10.20
CA SER A 72 -0.70 12.73 10.90
C SER A 72 -1.59 11.64 10.31
N LEU A 73 -1.58 11.48 9.00
CA LEU A 73 -2.32 10.43 8.30
C LEU A 73 -1.81 9.04 8.68
N ALA A 74 -0.48 8.87 8.72
CA ALA A 74 0.18 7.60 9.03
C ALA A 74 -0.03 7.14 10.49
N GLU A 75 -0.31 8.07 11.39
CA GLU A 75 -0.62 7.75 12.80
C GLU A 75 -2.03 7.17 12.99
N SER A 76 -2.88 7.23 11.96
CA SER A 76 -4.20 6.61 12.02
C SER A 76 -4.06 5.09 12.11
N GLN A 77 -4.72 4.46 13.08
CA GLN A 77 -4.70 3.00 13.29
C GLN A 77 -5.07 2.20 12.04
N LYS A 78 -5.90 2.76 11.15
CA LYS A 78 -6.31 2.09 9.91
C LYS A 78 -5.24 2.11 8.83
N LEU A 79 -4.28 3.01 8.94
CA LEU A 79 -3.22 3.24 7.94
C LEU A 79 -1.83 2.91 8.48
N GLU A 80 -1.76 2.32 9.68
CA GLU A 80 -0.49 1.88 10.25
C GLU A 80 0.24 0.94 9.29
N GLY A 81 1.48 1.27 8.95
CA GLY A 81 2.30 0.52 8.02
C GLY A 81 1.87 0.58 6.54
N LYS A 82 0.88 1.41 6.18
CA LYS A 82 0.38 1.51 4.80
C LYS A 82 0.83 2.77 4.06
N VAL A 83 1.51 3.68 4.74
CA VAL A 83 2.01 4.92 4.14
C VAL A 83 3.50 4.77 3.83
N VAL A 84 3.85 5.04 2.59
CA VAL A 84 5.22 4.99 2.07
C VAL A 84 5.54 6.33 1.43
N MET A 85 6.62 6.96 1.86
CA MET A 85 7.16 8.15 1.21
C MET A 85 8.38 7.77 0.39
N VAL A 86 8.29 7.99 -0.93
CA VAL A 86 9.32 7.64 -1.90
C VAL A 86 10.01 8.90 -2.39
N SER A 87 11.26 9.08 -2.03
CA SER A 87 12.09 10.17 -2.54
C SER A 87 12.40 9.95 -4.02
N PHE A 88 12.10 10.95 -4.83
CA PHE A 88 12.13 10.92 -6.28
C PHE A 88 13.08 12.00 -6.83
N GLN A 89 13.97 11.60 -7.75
CA GLN A 89 14.97 12.49 -8.34
C GLN A 89 15.80 13.28 -7.30
N ASP A 90 16.21 12.59 -6.26
CA ASP A 90 16.93 13.14 -5.13
C ASP A 90 18.08 12.21 -4.70
N ASN A 91 18.85 12.60 -3.72
CA ASN A 91 19.88 11.76 -3.12
C ASN A 91 19.57 11.46 -1.65
N ILE A 92 20.23 10.44 -1.13
CA ILE A 92 19.99 9.94 0.24
C ILE A 92 20.27 11.02 1.28
N GLU A 93 21.38 11.75 1.13
CA GLU A 93 21.83 12.75 2.09
C GLU A 93 20.81 13.88 2.22
N ASN A 94 20.36 14.44 1.11
CA ASN A 94 19.36 15.52 1.09
C ASN A 94 18.00 15.01 1.60
N SER A 95 17.62 13.80 1.25
CA SER A 95 16.38 13.19 1.72
C SER A 95 16.38 13.00 3.23
N ILE A 96 17.49 12.53 3.80
CA ILE A 96 17.65 12.39 5.26
C ILE A 96 17.69 13.76 5.96
N GLU A 97 18.37 14.75 5.36
CA GLU A 97 18.39 16.11 5.90
C GLU A 97 16.98 16.72 5.96
N PHE A 98 16.18 16.52 4.90
CA PHE A 98 14.77 16.92 4.90
C PHE A 98 14.01 16.30 6.07
N LEU A 99 14.10 14.98 6.25
CA LEU A 99 13.41 14.28 7.33
C LEU A 99 13.89 14.73 8.71
N ASN A 100 15.17 15.02 8.88
CA ASN A 100 15.72 15.57 10.13
C ASN A 100 15.17 16.97 10.45
N ASN A 101 14.89 17.77 9.43
CA ASN A 101 14.38 19.13 9.58
C ASN A 101 12.86 19.17 9.81
N TYR A 102 12.10 18.28 9.14
CA TYR A 102 10.64 18.34 9.13
C TYR A 102 9.96 17.21 9.90
N GLY A 103 10.73 16.25 10.42
CA GLY A 103 10.26 15.20 11.30
C GLY A 103 10.02 13.86 10.62
N TYR A 104 9.77 12.87 11.47
CA TYR A 104 9.50 11.49 11.11
C TYR A 104 8.12 11.08 11.62
N GLY A 105 7.45 10.20 10.88
CA GLY A 105 6.19 9.59 11.28
C GLY A 105 6.25 8.06 11.22
N ASN A 106 5.13 7.42 11.49
CA ASN A 106 4.97 5.97 11.28
C ASN A 106 4.81 5.66 9.78
N ILE A 107 5.82 6.03 9.01
CA ILE A 107 5.90 5.99 7.55
C ILE A 107 7.10 5.15 7.15
N VAL A 108 6.96 4.39 6.08
CA VAL A 108 8.11 3.75 5.42
C VAL A 108 8.77 4.79 4.50
N TYR A 109 10.00 5.14 4.81
CA TYR A 109 10.78 6.08 4.00
C TYR A 109 11.73 5.32 3.08
N ALA A 110 11.57 5.55 1.79
CA ALA A 110 12.37 4.89 0.76
C ALA A 110 12.83 5.88 -0.31
N ILE A 111 13.79 5.45 -1.12
CA ILE A 111 14.25 6.21 -2.28
C ILE A 111 14.17 5.35 -3.54
N ASP A 112 13.68 5.95 -4.61
CA ASP A 112 13.68 5.42 -5.97
C ASP A 112 14.87 5.98 -6.75
N ASN A 113 16.06 5.44 -6.51
CA ASN A 113 17.32 5.97 -7.06
C ASN A 113 17.34 6.11 -8.58
N GLU A 114 16.64 5.22 -9.28
CA GLU A 114 16.58 5.20 -10.74
C GLU A 114 15.30 5.83 -11.28
N SER A 115 14.46 6.35 -10.40
CA SER A 115 13.12 6.86 -10.70
C SER A 115 12.24 5.85 -11.44
N LYS A 116 12.57 4.56 -11.32
CA LYS A 116 11.91 3.51 -12.08
C LYS A 116 10.47 3.32 -11.63
N LEU A 117 10.24 3.23 -10.32
CA LEU A 117 8.89 3.08 -9.79
C LEU A 117 8.03 4.29 -10.14
N ALA A 118 8.56 5.49 -9.99
CA ALA A 118 7.85 6.72 -10.30
C ALA A 118 7.47 6.79 -11.79
N ILE A 119 8.42 6.47 -12.69
CA ILE A 119 8.16 6.45 -14.13
C ILE A 119 7.12 5.40 -14.50
N ASP A 120 7.28 4.17 -14.00
CA ASP A 120 6.36 3.07 -14.28
C ASP A 120 4.94 3.36 -13.72
N SER A 121 4.84 4.14 -12.64
CA SER A 121 3.58 4.59 -12.05
C SER A 121 2.98 5.83 -12.71
N GLY A 122 3.68 6.45 -13.66
CA GLY A 122 3.22 7.64 -14.36
C GLY A 122 3.34 8.93 -13.56
N VAL A 123 4.27 9.02 -12.62
CA VAL A 123 4.54 10.23 -11.84
C VAL A 123 5.17 11.28 -12.72
N PHE A 124 4.58 12.47 -12.76
CA PHE A 124 5.06 13.60 -13.54
C PHE A 124 5.80 14.66 -12.71
N GLY A 125 5.59 14.68 -11.44
CA GLY A 125 6.20 15.66 -10.54
C GLY A 125 5.91 15.34 -9.07
N VAL A 126 6.40 16.17 -8.18
CA VAL A 126 6.19 16.04 -6.74
C VAL A 126 5.61 17.33 -6.14
N PRO A 127 4.76 17.23 -5.09
CA PRO A 127 4.30 16.00 -4.48
C PRO A 127 3.22 15.29 -5.32
N GLU A 128 3.20 13.98 -5.31
CA GLU A 128 2.16 13.18 -5.95
C GLU A 128 1.86 11.94 -5.10
N THR A 129 0.57 11.62 -4.90
CA THR A 129 0.15 10.50 -4.05
C THR A 129 -0.67 9.50 -4.83
N HIS A 130 -0.28 8.25 -4.78
CA HIS A 130 -0.98 7.12 -5.39
C HIS A 130 -1.49 6.17 -4.31
N ILE A 131 -2.65 5.56 -4.58
CA ILE A 131 -3.15 4.42 -3.81
C ILE A 131 -3.10 3.20 -4.73
N ILE A 132 -2.39 2.18 -4.32
CA ILE A 132 -2.23 0.95 -5.10
C ILE A 132 -2.69 -0.27 -4.30
#